data_b74f3e6124f727b54125a8400ba6c429
#
_entry.id   b74f3e6124f727b54125a8400ba6c429
#
_cell.length_a   1.000
_cell.length_b   1.000
_cell.length_c   1.000
_cell.angle_alpha   90.00
_cell.angle_beta   90.00
_cell.angle_gamma   90.00
#
_symmetry.space_group_name_H-M   'P 1'
#
loop_
_entity.id
_entity.type
_entity.pdbx_description
1 polymer ?
#
loop_
_entity_poly.entity_id
_entity_poly.type
_entity_poly.pdbx_seq_one_letter_code
_entity_poly.pdbx_strand_id
1 'polypeptide(L)'
;MCDSTPRILSIQSHVVHGYVGNKSATFPLQVLGFEVDSINTVQFSTHTAYKHIKGNVLKNEELDELIDGLTLNDVDHYTHFLTGYSRSPDSLTKIAEIIKKLRSKNPNLIYVCDPVMGDNGKMYVPDEIMPVYRDVVVPLADVLTPNQFEAEVLTGLKMTNFDDALTIIKALHDKGVKTVVISSTDLGGEKLMIGLASNGVSCYKIQVPLVDTNFTGTGDLFAALFLAWFHKTGSNLKLTMEKTMSTLQNIVQDTYQKARAIQPQNKIPPKLKELRLVQNKDFIENPMITITAEEIRKKMVD
;
A
#
# COMPACT_ATOMS: atom_id res chain seq x y z
N MET A 1 -22.47 9.33 -22.54
CA MET A 1 -21.01 9.13 -22.59
C MET A 1 -20.62 8.60 -21.23
N CYS A 2 -20.08 7.40 -21.18
CA CYS A 2 -19.59 6.85 -19.90
C CYS A 2 -18.42 7.74 -19.46
N ASP A 3 -18.47 8.28 -18.25
CA ASP A 3 -17.37 9.06 -17.69
C ASP A 3 -16.14 8.14 -17.64
N SER A 4 -15.07 8.50 -18.33
CA SER A 4 -13.85 7.70 -18.41
C SER A 4 -12.95 7.86 -17.16
N THR A 5 -13.42 8.58 -16.16
CA THR A 5 -12.67 8.82 -14.91
C THR A 5 -12.49 7.51 -14.16
N PRO A 6 -11.27 7.10 -13.86
CA PRO A 6 -11.04 5.87 -13.12
C PRO A 6 -11.60 6.00 -11.69
N ARG A 7 -12.37 4.98 -11.27
CA ARG A 7 -13.02 4.92 -9.96
C ARG A 7 -12.45 3.79 -9.12
N ILE A 8 -12.13 4.09 -7.88
CA ILE A 8 -11.52 3.18 -6.91
C ILE A 8 -12.50 2.91 -5.78
N LEU A 9 -12.73 1.63 -5.44
CA LEU A 9 -13.20 1.28 -4.11
C LEU A 9 -12.00 1.03 -3.22
N SER A 10 -11.91 1.77 -2.11
CA SER A 10 -10.83 1.63 -1.13
C SER A 10 -11.39 1.14 0.20
N ILE A 11 -11.01 -0.07 0.63
CA ILE A 11 -11.43 -0.66 1.92
C ILE A 11 -10.21 -0.74 2.83
N GLN A 12 -10.10 0.20 3.76
CA GLN A 12 -8.96 0.36 4.64
C GLN A 12 -9.36 0.94 6.00
N SER A 13 -8.40 1.02 6.93
CA SER A 13 -8.57 1.75 8.19
C SER A 13 -8.75 3.26 7.98
N HIS A 14 -9.25 3.96 9.00
CA HIS A 14 -9.33 5.42 9.00
C HIS A 14 -9.09 6.00 10.39
N VAL A 15 -8.50 7.18 10.43
CA VAL A 15 -8.28 7.95 11.67
C VAL A 15 -8.80 9.39 11.55
N VAL A 16 -9.29 9.93 12.66
CA VAL A 16 -9.72 11.35 12.72
C VAL A 16 -8.51 12.26 12.58
N HIS A 17 -7.44 12.02 13.36
CA HIS A 17 -6.21 12.79 13.33
C HIS A 17 -5.07 11.93 12.80
N GLY A 18 -4.26 12.48 11.89
CA GLY A 18 -3.14 11.80 11.25
C GLY A 18 -3.48 11.23 9.87
N TYR A 19 -2.52 10.53 9.27
CA TYR A 19 -2.62 10.00 7.91
C TYR A 19 -2.22 8.53 7.87
N VAL A 20 -3.23 7.65 7.97
CA VAL A 20 -3.13 6.19 7.75
C VAL A 20 -4.37 5.71 7.02
N GLY A 21 -4.29 4.54 6.39
CA GLY A 21 -5.38 3.90 5.67
C GLY A 21 -6.02 4.84 4.64
N ASN A 22 -7.36 4.85 4.58
CA ASN A 22 -8.10 5.69 3.64
C ASN A 22 -7.74 7.17 3.72
N LYS A 23 -7.42 7.70 4.90
CA LYS A 23 -7.05 9.11 5.03
C LYS A 23 -5.67 9.42 4.42
N SER A 24 -4.77 8.45 4.37
CA SER A 24 -3.49 8.55 3.67
C SER A 24 -3.64 8.31 2.17
N ALA A 25 -4.56 7.43 1.76
CA ALA A 25 -4.73 7.02 0.38
C ALA A 25 -5.63 7.94 -0.45
N THR A 26 -6.77 8.37 0.11
CA THR A 26 -7.81 9.08 -0.65
C THR A 26 -7.34 10.40 -1.22
N PHE A 27 -6.65 11.23 -0.42
CA PHE A 27 -6.20 12.54 -0.87
C PHE A 27 -5.24 12.46 -2.07
N PRO A 28 -4.16 11.65 -2.05
CA PRO A 28 -3.28 11.51 -3.20
C PRO A 28 -3.98 10.96 -4.44
N LEU A 29 -4.87 9.99 -4.27
CA LEU A 29 -5.63 9.42 -5.39
C LEU A 29 -6.52 10.47 -6.05
N GLN A 30 -7.23 11.28 -5.27
CA GLN A 30 -8.07 12.38 -5.78
C GLN A 30 -7.24 13.46 -6.47
N VAL A 31 -6.10 13.85 -5.89
CA VAL A 31 -5.15 14.80 -6.52
C VAL A 31 -4.67 14.28 -7.88
N LEU A 32 -4.51 12.95 -8.01
CA LEU A 32 -4.08 12.30 -9.25
C LEU A 32 -5.24 12.02 -10.25
N GLY A 33 -6.47 12.47 -9.93
CA GLY A 33 -7.61 12.44 -10.84
C GLY A 33 -8.45 11.17 -10.78
N PHE A 34 -8.47 10.48 -9.64
CA PHE A 34 -9.33 9.31 -9.41
C PHE A 34 -10.56 9.70 -8.59
N GLU A 35 -11.72 9.15 -8.96
CA GLU A 35 -12.86 9.08 -8.05
C GLU A 35 -12.60 7.99 -7.00
N VAL A 36 -12.79 8.30 -5.72
CA VAL A 36 -12.48 7.38 -4.62
C VAL A 36 -13.68 7.23 -3.71
N ASP A 37 -14.23 6.02 -3.69
CA ASP A 37 -15.24 5.59 -2.74
C ASP A 37 -14.54 4.83 -1.59
N SER A 38 -14.67 5.32 -0.35
CA SER A 38 -13.93 4.79 0.79
C SER A 38 -14.85 4.10 1.79
N ILE A 39 -14.56 2.83 2.11
CA ILE A 39 -15.14 2.13 3.26
C ILE A 39 -14.10 2.05 4.36
N ASN A 40 -14.43 2.59 5.54
CA ASN A 40 -13.55 2.63 6.69
C ASN A 40 -13.77 1.40 7.56
N THR A 41 -12.83 0.43 7.54
CA THR A 41 -12.91 -0.78 8.38
C THR A 41 -12.80 -0.49 9.86
N VAL A 42 -12.17 0.62 10.21
CA VAL A 42 -12.14 1.19 11.56
C VAL A 42 -12.22 2.72 11.47
N GLN A 43 -12.83 3.32 12.48
CA GLN A 43 -12.84 4.77 12.67
C GLN A 43 -12.22 5.07 14.03
N PHE A 44 -10.92 5.34 14.07
CA PHE A 44 -10.20 5.63 15.30
C PHE A 44 -9.86 7.11 15.45
N SER A 45 -9.70 7.57 16.69
CA SER A 45 -9.26 8.95 16.98
C SER A 45 -7.88 9.26 16.40
N THR A 46 -6.96 8.31 16.53
CA THR A 46 -5.56 8.37 16.10
C THR A 46 -5.07 6.97 15.75
N HIS A 47 -3.90 6.86 15.09
CA HIS A 47 -3.27 5.56 14.81
C HIS A 47 -2.52 5.00 16.04
N THR A 48 -2.03 3.77 15.92
CA THR A 48 -1.48 2.96 17.03
C THR A 48 -0.16 3.47 17.63
N ALA A 49 0.50 4.45 17.02
CA ALA A 49 1.68 5.08 17.62
C ALA A 49 1.34 6.09 18.75
N TYR A 50 0.07 6.45 18.92
CA TYR A 50 -0.40 7.30 20.03
C TYR A 50 -0.73 6.46 21.26
N LYS A 51 -0.61 7.10 22.45
CA LYS A 51 -0.89 6.44 23.74
C LYS A 51 -2.35 6.09 23.94
N HIS A 52 -3.27 6.89 23.42
CA HIS A 52 -4.71 6.74 23.62
C HIS A 52 -5.41 6.64 22.27
N ILE A 53 -6.15 5.56 22.07
CA ILE A 53 -6.90 5.28 20.85
C ILE A 53 -8.33 4.97 21.27
N LYS A 54 -9.30 5.65 20.66
CA LYS A 54 -10.73 5.39 20.82
C LYS A 54 -11.40 5.36 19.46
N GLY A 55 -12.49 4.65 19.33
CA GLY A 55 -13.29 4.60 18.12
C GLY A 55 -13.98 3.26 17.94
N ASN A 56 -14.44 3.02 16.74
CA ASN A 56 -15.27 1.87 16.38
C ASN A 56 -14.59 1.04 15.28
N VAL A 57 -15.00 -0.22 15.20
CA VAL A 57 -14.63 -1.18 14.15
C VAL A 57 -15.90 -1.49 13.38
N LEU A 58 -15.85 -1.43 12.06
CA LEU A 58 -16.94 -1.85 11.17
C LEU A 58 -17.11 -3.36 11.28
N LYS A 59 -18.33 -3.82 11.49
CA LYS A 59 -18.66 -5.24 11.51
C LYS A 59 -18.82 -5.76 10.09
N ASN A 60 -18.69 -7.07 9.91
CA ASN A 60 -18.86 -7.69 8.59
C ASN A 60 -20.28 -7.51 8.03
N GLU A 61 -21.30 -7.56 8.91
CA GLU A 61 -22.69 -7.33 8.52
C GLU A 61 -22.88 -5.89 8.01
N GLU A 62 -22.28 -4.91 8.67
CA GLU A 62 -22.33 -3.50 8.25
C GLU A 62 -21.58 -3.29 6.93
N LEU A 63 -20.48 -4.01 6.71
CA LEU A 63 -19.76 -3.99 5.42
C LEU A 63 -20.63 -4.57 4.30
N ASP A 64 -21.33 -5.68 4.56
CA ASP A 64 -22.28 -6.26 3.59
C ASP A 64 -23.40 -5.29 3.22
N GLU A 65 -24.01 -4.62 4.22
CA GLU A 65 -25.05 -3.61 4.00
C GLU A 65 -24.56 -2.46 3.11
N LEU A 66 -23.31 -1.98 3.31
CA LEU A 66 -22.72 -0.93 2.48
C LEU A 66 -22.54 -1.42 1.02
N ILE A 67 -21.97 -2.60 0.83
CA ILE A 67 -21.74 -3.18 -0.51
C ILE A 67 -23.08 -3.46 -1.22
N ASP A 68 -24.08 -3.96 -0.50
CA ASP A 68 -25.40 -4.21 -1.05
C ASP A 68 -26.10 -2.89 -1.42
N GLY A 69 -25.97 -1.85 -0.59
CA GLY A 69 -26.48 -0.52 -0.92
C GLY A 69 -25.88 0.05 -2.21
N LEU A 70 -24.57 -0.09 -2.40
CA LEU A 70 -23.88 0.32 -3.64
C LEU A 70 -24.41 -0.49 -4.85
N THR A 71 -24.59 -1.79 -4.68
CA THR A 71 -25.10 -2.69 -5.73
C THR A 71 -26.54 -2.39 -6.11
N LEU A 72 -27.41 -2.16 -5.12
CA LEU A 72 -28.83 -1.85 -5.34
C LEU A 72 -29.04 -0.53 -6.08
N ASN A 73 -28.12 0.42 -5.90
CA ASN A 73 -28.13 1.70 -6.59
C ASN A 73 -27.36 1.69 -7.92
N ASP A 74 -26.80 0.54 -8.32
CA ASP A 74 -26.02 0.37 -9.55
C ASP A 74 -24.83 1.35 -9.66
N VAL A 75 -24.16 1.61 -8.51
CA VAL A 75 -22.98 2.51 -8.41
C VAL A 75 -21.67 1.78 -8.07
N ASP A 76 -21.68 0.44 -8.07
CA ASP A 76 -20.52 -0.40 -7.75
C ASP A 76 -19.70 -0.81 -9.01
N HIS A 77 -19.57 0.12 -9.96
CA HIS A 77 -18.74 -0.02 -11.15
C HIS A 77 -17.35 0.59 -10.93
N TYR A 78 -16.41 -0.23 -10.47
CA TYR A 78 -15.04 0.20 -10.16
C TYR A 78 -14.06 -0.27 -11.23
N THR A 79 -13.06 0.56 -11.50
CA THR A 79 -11.89 0.22 -12.33
C THR A 79 -10.76 -0.37 -11.49
N HIS A 80 -10.68 0.04 -10.23
CA HIS A 80 -9.65 -0.37 -9.29
C HIS A 80 -10.25 -0.71 -7.93
N PHE A 81 -9.56 -1.59 -7.23
CA PHE A 81 -9.85 -1.94 -5.85
C PHE A 81 -8.55 -1.85 -5.03
N LEU A 82 -8.60 -1.17 -3.89
CA LEU A 82 -7.45 -0.99 -3.01
C LEU A 82 -7.81 -1.48 -1.61
N THR A 83 -6.96 -2.35 -1.05
CA THR A 83 -7.10 -2.77 0.35
C THR A 83 -5.79 -2.58 1.10
N GLY A 84 -5.90 -2.35 2.40
CA GLY A 84 -4.79 -2.25 3.33
C GLY A 84 -5.09 -3.00 4.61
N TYR A 85 -4.83 -2.37 5.76
CA TYR A 85 -5.02 -2.98 7.07
C TYR A 85 -6.40 -3.59 7.26
N SER A 86 -6.42 -4.88 7.60
CA SER A 86 -7.59 -5.63 8.06
C SER A 86 -7.35 -6.21 9.45
N ARG A 87 -8.38 -6.26 10.27
CA ARG A 87 -8.24 -6.64 11.68
C ARG A 87 -8.46 -8.13 11.95
N SER A 88 -9.21 -8.83 11.11
CA SER A 88 -9.60 -10.21 11.38
C SER A 88 -9.59 -11.08 10.12
N PRO A 89 -9.42 -12.41 10.28
CA PRO A 89 -9.56 -13.37 9.18
C PRO A 89 -10.91 -13.28 8.46
N ASP A 90 -11.99 -13.10 9.21
CA ASP A 90 -13.35 -13.02 8.65
C ASP A 90 -13.51 -11.78 7.75
N SER A 91 -12.97 -10.62 8.18
CA SER A 91 -13.00 -9.41 7.35
C SER A 91 -12.21 -9.58 6.06
N LEU A 92 -11.06 -10.29 6.09
CA LEU A 92 -10.29 -10.60 4.88
C LEU A 92 -11.03 -11.56 3.94
N THR A 93 -11.71 -12.56 4.50
CA THR A 93 -12.56 -13.47 3.71
C THR A 93 -13.68 -12.70 3.03
N LYS A 94 -14.31 -11.76 3.75
CA LYS A 94 -15.33 -10.88 3.18
C LYS A 94 -14.78 -9.99 2.06
N ILE A 95 -13.59 -9.43 2.23
CA ILE A 95 -12.90 -8.67 1.17
C ILE A 95 -12.71 -9.54 -0.08
N ALA A 96 -12.31 -10.80 0.08
CA ALA A 96 -12.16 -11.72 -1.05
C ALA A 96 -13.48 -12.01 -1.79
N GLU A 97 -14.61 -12.08 -1.08
CA GLU A 97 -15.95 -12.18 -1.68
C GLU A 97 -16.30 -10.92 -2.46
N ILE A 98 -16.04 -9.74 -1.89
CA ILE A 98 -16.29 -8.44 -2.55
C ILE A 98 -15.48 -8.33 -3.85
N ILE A 99 -14.20 -8.70 -3.86
CA ILE A 99 -13.37 -8.69 -5.08
C ILE A 99 -14.00 -9.56 -6.18
N LYS A 100 -14.42 -10.78 -5.83
CA LYS A 100 -15.04 -11.70 -6.79
C LYS A 100 -16.36 -11.12 -7.35
N LYS A 101 -17.18 -10.50 -6.49
CA LYS A 101 -18.42 -9.82 -6.88
C LYS A 101 -18.11 -8.65 -7.84
N LEU A 102 -17.18 -7.79 -7.53
CA LEU A 102 -16.79 -6.66 -8.39
C LEU A 102 -16.19 -7.11 -9.72
N ARG A 103 -15.36 -8.15 -9.74
CA ARG A 103 -14.81 -8.73 -10.97
C ARG A 103 -15.86 -9.37 -11.87
N SER A 104 -16.96 -9.89 -11.32
CA SER A 104 -18.06 -10.37 -12.14
C SER A 104 -18.74 -9.26 -12.94
N LYS A 105 -18.71 -8.01 -12.44
CA LYS A 105 -19.20 -6.81 -13.13
C LYS A 105 -18.15 -6.19 -14.05
N ASN A 106 -16.91 -6.13 -13.60
CA ASN A 106 -15.77 -5.63 -14.39
C ASN A 106 -14.60 -6.61 -14.35
N PRO A 107 -14.47 -7.50 -15.35
CA PRO A 107 -13.34 -8.44 -15.44
C PRO A 107 -11.96 -7.78 -15.54
N ASN A 108 -11.89 -6.51 -15.93
CA ASN A 108 -10.65 -5.72 -16.04
C ASN A 108 -10.32 -4.95 -14.76
N LEU A 109 -11.07 -5.14 -13.66
CA LEU A 109 -10.80 -4.52 -12.38
C LEU A 109 -9.39 -4.89 -11.90
N ILE A 110 -8.59 -3.87 -11.60
CA ILE A 110 -7.24 -4.04 -11.05
C ILE A 110 -7.32 -4.00 -9.53
N TYR A 111 -6.91 -5.08 -8.89
CA TYR A 111 -6.84 -5.17 -7.43
C TYR A 111 -5.42 -4.95 -6.93
N VAL A 112 -5.22 -3.89 -6.16
CA VAL A 112 -3.99 -3.59 -5.43
C VAL A 112 -4.19 -3.98 -3.96
N CYS A 113 -3.40 -4.94 -3.50
CA CYS A 113 -3.43 -5.43 -2.12
C CYS A 113 -2.16 -4.97 -1.39
N ASP A 114 -2.35 -4.16 -0.34
CA ASP A 114 -1.33 -3.93 0.66
C ASP A 114 -1.58 -4.92 1.83
N PRO A 115 -0.76 -5.97 1.98
CA PRO A 115 -1.03 -7.05 2.91
C PRO A 115 -0.54 -6.72 4.34
N VAL A 116 -1.07 -5.65 4.91
CA VAL A 116 -0.60 -5.09 6.19
C VAL A 116 -0.72 -6.11 7.32
N MET A 117 0.41 -6.71 7.70
CA MET A 117 0.50 -7.66 8.81
C MET A 117 1.53 -7.26 9.87
N GLY A 118 2.57 -6.55 9.51
CA GLY A 118 3.63 -6.18 10.43
C GLY A 118 4.82 -5.50 9.77
N ASP A 119 5.84 -5.21 10.56
CA ASP A 119 7.10 -4.62 10.09
C ASP A 119 8.22 -4.90 11.09
N ASN A 120 9.49 -4.88 10.63
CA ASN A 120 10.68 -5.06 11.47
C ASN A 120 10.61 -6.30 12.38
N GLY A 121 10.14 -7.42 11.83
CA GLY A 121 10.04 -8.71 12.54
C GLY A 121 8.90 -8.79 13.55
N LYS A 122 7.97 -7.82 13.56
CA LYS A 122 6.88 -7.76 14.54
C LYS A 122 5.51 -7.71 13.88
N MET A 123 4.64 -8.67 14.22
CA MET A 123 3.24 -8.66 13.80
C MET A 123 2.45 -7.55 14.47
N TYR A 124 1.56 -6.91 13.71
CA TYR A 124 0.57 -5.91 14.17
C TYR A 124 -0.83 -6.49 14.31
N VAL A 125 -1.05 -7.64 13.70
CA VAL A 125 -2.32 -8.35 13.59
C VAL A 125 -2.19 -9.74 14.21
N PRO A 126 -3.31 -10.43 14.56
CA PRO A 126 -3.28 -11.82 15.01
C PRO A 126 -2.69 -12.77 13.95
N ASP A 127 -1.99 -13.81 14.37
CA ASP A 127 -1.31 -14.76 13.48
C ASP A 127 -2.28 -15.49 12.54
N GLU A 128 -3.54 -15.63 12.94
CA GLU A 128 -4.60 -16.29 12.17
C GLU A 128 -4.96 -15.53 10.85
N ILE A 129 -4.54 -14.28 10.73
CA ILE A 129 -4.72 -13.48 9.50
C ILE A 129 -3.81 -13.97 8.37
N MET A 130 -2.60 -14.43 8.68
CA MET A 130 -1.58 -14.81 7.70
C MET A 130 -2.06 -15.90 6.72
N PRO A 131 -2.66 -17.03 7.16
CA PRO A 131 -3.16 -18.03 6.23
C PRO A 131 -4.22 -17.48 5.26
N VAL A 132 -5.09 -16.58 5.72
CA VAL A 132 -6.13 -15.98 4.87
C VAL A 132 -5.51 -15.04 3.83
N TYR A 133 -4.54 -14.22 4.22
CA TYR A 133 -3.79 -13.43 3.23
C TYR A 133 -3.12 -14.34 2.21
N ARG A 134 -2.33 -15.31 2.67
CA ARG A 134 -1.51 -16.18 1.81
C ARG A 134 -2.32 -17.02 0.82
N ASP A 135 -3.45 -17.59 1.28
CA ASP A 135 -4.15 -18.64 0.56
C ASP A 135 -5.46 -18.16 -0.09
N VAL A 136 -6.01 -17.03 0.36
CA VAL A 136 -7.30 -16.53 -0.12
C VAL A 136 -7.18 -15.17 -0.82
N VAL A 137 -6.49 -14.21 -0.23
CA VAL A 137 -6.47 -12.82 -0.73
C VAL A 137 -5.35 -12.61 -1.75
N VAL A 138 -4.13 -13.03 -1.46
CA VAL A 138 -2.95 -12.86 -2.35
C VAL A 138 -3.19 -13.45 -3.74
N PRO A 139 -3.78 -14.65 -3.92
CA PRO A 139 -4.08 -15.17 -5.26
C PRO A 139 -5.06 -14.33 -6.08
N LEU A 140 -5.79 -13.43 -5.45
CA LEU A 140 -6.72 -12.52 -6.12
C LEU A 140 -6.06 -11.19 -6.51
N ALA A 141 -4.89 -10.85 -5.98
CA ALA A 141 -4.24 -9.58 -6.22
C ALA A 141 -3.59 -9.50 -7.62
N ASP A 142 -3.84 -8.41 -8.36
CA ASP A 142 -3.07 -8.10 -9.57
C ASP A 142 -1.73 -7.45 -9.18
N VAL A 143 -1.76 -6.60 -8.16
CA VAL A 143 -0.58 -5.94 -7.59
C VAL A 143 -0.54 -6.21 -6.09
N LEU A 144 0.60 -6.65 -5.59
CA LEU A 144 0.84 -6.89 -4.17
C LEU A 144 1.99 -6.00 -3.69
N THR A 145 1.80 -5.26 -2.58
CA THR A 145 2.77 -4.26 -2.09
C THR A 145 3.32 -4.55 -0.69
N PRO A 146 3.84 -5.74 -0.37
CA PRO A 146 4.36 -6.06 0.94
C PRO A 146 5.65 -5.30 1.24
N ASN A 147 5.95 -5.10 2.53
CA ASN A 147 7.32 -4.86 2.99
C ASN A 147 8.10 -6.19 3.06
N GLN A 148 9.40 -6.15 3.42
CA GLN A 148 10.23 -7.36 3.55
C GLN A 148 9.61 -8.38 4.50
N PHE A 149 9.22 -7.95 5.70
CA PHE A 149 8.66 -8.83 6.73
C PHE A 149 7.38 -9.53 6.25
N GLU A 150 6.49 -8.81 5.63
CA GLU A 150 5.24 -9.35 5.07
C GLU A 150 5.50 -10.32 3.93
N ALA A 151 6.45 -10.02 3.03
CA ALA A 151 6.85 -10.91 1.96
C ALA A 151 7.45 -12.22 2.50
N GLU A 152 8.27 -12.16 3.55
CA GLU A 152 8.80 -13.32 4.26
C GLU A 152 7.68 -14.16 4.91
N VAL A 153 6.75 -13.49 5.60
CA VAL A 153 5.60 -14.17 6.26
C VAL A 153 4.70 -14.86 5.23
N LEU A 154 4.41 -14.21 4.11
CA LEU A 154 3.54 -14.77 3.05
C LEU A 154 4.17 -15.97 2.33
N THR A 155 5.49 -16.02 2.25
CA THR A 155 6.19 -17.08 1.53
C THR A 155 6.80 -18.15 2.44
N GLY A 156 7.00 -17.84 3.72
CA GLY A 156 7.74 -18.68 4.67
C GLY A 156 9.25 -18.69 4.42
N LEU A 157 9.75 -17.85 3.50
CA LEU A 157 11.16 -17.71 3.14
C LEU A 157 11.80 -16.54 3.90
N LYS A 158 13.13 -16.52 3.99
CA LYS A 158 13.88 -15.41 4.57
C LYS A 158 14.63 -14.63 3.49
N MET A 159 14.71 -13.31 3.65
CA MET A 159 15.40 -12.39 2.74
C MET A 159 16.65 -11.85 3.40
N THR A 160 17.79 -12.41 3.06
CA THR A 160 19.10 -11.99 3.60
C THR A 160 19.99 -11.35 2.53
N ASN A 161 19.65 -11.56 1.27
CA ASN A 161 20.39 -11.07 0.11
C ASN A 161 19.45 -10.90 -1.10
N PHE A 162 19.96 -10.40 -2.21
CA PHE A 162 19.16 -10.18 -3.42
C PHE A 162 18.65 -11.47 -4.08
N ASP A 163 19.37 -12.59 -3.99
CA ASP A 163 18.93 -13.87 -4.56
C ASP A 163 17.73 -14.41 -3.78
N ASP A 164 17.73 -14.26 -2.45
CA ASP A 164 16.57 -14.57 -1.61
C ASP A 164 15.37 -13.70 -2.00
N ALA A 165 15.59 -12.40 -2.21
CA ALA A 165 14.53 -11.47 -2.63
C ALA A 165 13.89 -11.89 -3.95
N LEU A 166 14.69 -12.28 -4.94
CA LEU A 166 14.20 -12.79 -6.23
C LEU A 166 13.42 -14.11 -6.07
N THR A 167 13.87 -14.98 -5.17
CA THR A 167 13.18 -16.24 -4.84
C THR A 167 11.81 -15.97 -4.20
N ILE A 168 11.73 -15.02 -3.27
CA ILE A 168 10.48 -14.59 -2.63
C ILE A 168 9.53 -13.97 -3.66
N ILE A 169 10.03 -13.08 -4.52
CA ILE A 169 9.25 -12.47 -5.60
C ILE A 169 8.68 -13.55 -6.52
N LYS A 170 9.50 -14.52 -6.93
CA LYS A 170 9.04 -15.65 -7.74
C LYS A 170 7.95 -16.45 -7.02
N ALA A 171 8.12 -16.78 -5.75
CA ALA A 171 7.12 -17.50 -4.97
C ALA A 171 5.78 -16.77 -4.88
N LEU A 172 5.79 -15.42 -4.85
CA LEU A 172 4.57 -14.61 -4.89
C LEU A 172 3.94 -14.59 -6.29
N HIS A 173 4.75 -14.54 -7.36
CA HIS A 173 4.25 -14.73 -8.73
C HIS A 173 3.62 -16.11 -8.94
N ASP A 174 4.24 -17.16 -8.40
CA ASP A 174 3.72 -18.54 -8.47
C ASP A 174 2.36 -18.69 -7.76
N LYS A 175 1.99 -17.77 -6.86
CA LYS A 175 0.64 -17.68 -6.26
C LYS A 175 -0.40 -16.96 -7.13
N GLY A 176 0.00 -16.45 -8.31
CA GLY A 176 -0.90 -15.79 -9.26
C GLY A 176 -0.79 -14.26 -9.29
N VAL A 177 0.04 -13.64 -8.45
CA VAL A 177 0.23 -12.18 -8.43
C VAL A 177 0.96 -11.74 -9.70
N LYS A 178 0.36 -10.82 -10.47
CA LYS A 178 0.95 -10.34 -11.73
C LYS A 178 2.09 -9.34 -11.51
N THR A 179 1.97 -8.49 -10.51
CA THR A 179 2.97 -7.48 -10.15
C THR A 179 3.26 -7.53 -8.67
N VAL A 180 4.49 -7.85 -8.31
CA VAL A 180 4.99 -7.90 -6.92
C VAL A 180 5.87 -6.69 -6.67
N VAL A 181 5.57 -5.92 -5.62
CA VAL A 181 6.30 -4.70 -5.27
C VAL A 181 6.69 -4.75 -3.81
N ILE A 182 7.90 -5.18 -3.50
CA ILE A 182 8.40 -5.12 -2.13
C ILE A 182 8.77 -3.66 -1.85
N SER A 183 7.94 -3.00 -1.04
CA SER A 183 8.01 -1.55 -0.82
C SER A 183 9.29 -1.12 -0.09
N SER A 184 9.80 -1.98 0.79
CA SER A 184 11.00 -1.72 1.60
C SER A 184 11.71 -3.00 2.00
N THR A 185 13.05 -2.98 1.94
CA THR A 185 13.92 -4.04 2.46
C THR A 185 15.15 -3.46 3.14
N ASP A 186 15.77 -4.25 4.03
CA ASP A 186 17.03 -3.92 4.73
C ASP A 186 18.27 -4.25 3.90
N LEU A 187 18.12 -4.68 2.65
CA LEU A 187 19.24 -5.08 1.77
C LEU A 187 20.18 -3.92 1.41
N GLY A 188 19.79 -2.69 1.69
CA GLY A 188 20.61 -1.47 1.51
C GLY A 188 21.53 -1.13 2.67
N GLY A 189 21.46 -1.87 3.78
CA GLY A 189 22.20 -1.60 5.01
C GLY A 189 21.66 -0.40 5.79
N GLU A 190 22.51 0.23 6.60
CA GLU A 190 22.08 1.23 7.60
C GLU A 190 21.60 2.58 7.03
N LYS A 191 21.94 2.90 5.78
CA LYS A 191 21.67 4.23 5.20
C LYS A 191 20.66 4.24 4.07
N LEU A 192 20.36 3.07 3.50
CA LEU A 192 19.51 2.93 2.34
C LEU A 192 18.43 1.89 2.58
N MET A 193 17.24 2.19 2.18
CA MET A 193 16.15 1.24 1.97
C MET A 193 16.15 0.84 0.49
N ILE A 194 15.91 -0.43 0.20
CA ILE A 194 15.73 -0.89 -1.17
C ILE A 194 14.29 -1.32 -1.39
N GLY A 195 13.66 -0.74 -2.41
CA GLY A 195 12.42 -1.23 -2.98
C GLY A 195 12.67 -2.11 -4.18
N LEU A 196 11.84 -3.13 -4.39
CA LEU A 196 11.92 -4.05 -5.52
C LEU A 196 10.56 -4.14 -6.20
N ALA A 197 10.53 -4.19 -7.53
CA ALA A 197 9.29 -4.39 -8.28
C ALA A 197 9.49 -5.34 -9.45
N SER A 198 8.58 -6.29 -9.62
CA SER A 198 8.62 -7.28 -10.68
C SER A 198 7.23 -7.49 -11.30
N ASN A 199 7.21 -7.68 -12.61
CA ASN A 199 6.01 -8.10 -13.36
C ASN A 199 6.16 -9.52 -13.94
N GLY A 200 7.10 -10.31 -13.43
CA GLY A 200 7.41 -11.65 -13.90
C GLY A 200 8.36 -11.68 -15.13
N VAL A 201 8.52 -10.56 -15.83
CA VAL A 201 9.43 -10.43 -17.00
C VAL A 201 10.64 -9.56 -16.66
N SER A 202 10.37 -8.38 -16.10
CA SER A 202 11.39 -7.44 -15.65
C SER A 202 11.34 -7.28 -14.14
N CYS A 203 12.49 -7.07 -13.53
CA CYS A 203 12.63 -6.75 -12.13
C CYS A 203 13.49 -5.48 -11.96
N TYR A 204 13.02 -4.55 -11.15
CA TYR A 204 13.68 -3.29 -10.85
C TYR A 204 13.98 -3.18 -9.38
N LYS A 205 15.12 -2.58 -9.05
CA LYS A 205 15.46 -2.10 -7.70
C LYS A 205 15.52 -0.58 -7.69
N ILE A 206 15.16 0.00 -6.55
CA ILE A 206 15.28 1.43 -6.31
C ILE A 206 15.88 1.64 -4.92
N GLN A 207 16.85 2.57 -4.81
CA GLN A 207 17.55 2.86 -3.56
C GLN A 207 17.05 4.19 -3.00
N VAL A 208 16.57 4.17 -1.77
CA VAL A 208 15.96 5.32 -1.10
C VAL A 208 16.75 5.65 0.16
N PRO A 209 17.25 6.88 0.33
CA PRO A 209 17.92 7.28 1.56
C PRO A 209 17.00 7.17 2.77
N LEU A 210 17.47 6.50 3.83
CA LEU A 210 16.74 6.42 5.09
C LEU A 210 16.69 7.77 5.80
N VAL A 211 15.60 8.01 6.48
CA VAL A 211 15.40 9.15 7.37
C VAL A 211 15.48 8.64 8.81
N ASP A 212 16.22 9.36 9.68
CA ASP A 212 16.46 8.96 11.07
C ASP A 212 15.21 9.08 11.96
N THR A 213 14.13 8.47 11.52
CA THR A 213 12.90 8.27 12.31
C THR A 213 11.91 7.39 11.56
N ASN A 214 11.01 6.72 12.29
CA ASN A 214 9.93 5.95 11.68
C ASN A 214 8.67 6.80 11.54
N PHE A 215 7.99 6.65 10.41
CA PHE A 215 6.71 7.26 10.11
C PHE A 215 5.61 6.19 10.08
N THR A 216 4.38 6.60 10.36
CA THR A 216 3.19 5.73 10.22
C THR A 216 2.39 6.19 9.00
N GLY A 217 1.82 5.24 8.24
CA GLY A 217 1.00 5.54 7.06
C GLY A 217 1.79 5.69 5.76
N THR A 218 3.10 5.44 5.77
CA THR A 218 3.94 5.42 4.55
C THR A 218 3.60 4.25 3.63
N GLY A 219 3.22 3.08 4.17
CA GLY A 219 2.74 1.94 3.39
C GLY A 219 1.42 2.27 2.68
N ASP A 220 0.43 2.80 3.41
CA ASP A 220 -0.85 3.23 2.83
C ASP A 220 -0.65 4.28 1.72
N LEU A 221 0.23 5.25 1.94
CA LEU A 221 0.58 6.25 0.94
C LEU A 221 1.28 5.62 -0.26
N PHE A 222 2.21 4.70 -0.03
CA PHE A 222 2.93 4.00 -1.09
C PHE A 222 1.97 3.22 -1.98
N ALA A 223 1.08 2.41 -1.41
CA ALA A 223 0.12 1.60 -2.17
C ALA A 223 -0.82 2.48 -3.03
N ALA A 224 -1.29 3.60 -2.48
CA ALA A 224 -2.13 4.56 -3.18
C ALA A 224 -1.39 5.24 -4.35
N LEU A 225 -0.18 5.75 -4.10
CA LEU A 225 0.65 6.37 -5.14
C LEU A 225 1.03 5.36 -6.22
N PHE A 226 1.39 4.13 -5.83
CA PHE A 226 1.73 3.07 -6.77
C PHE A 226 0.54 2.74 -7.67
N LEU A 227 -0.65 2.53 -7.12
CA LEU A 227 -1.88 2.30 -7.89
C LEU A 227 -2.09 3.40 -8.92
N ALA A 228 -2.05 4.66 -8.48
CA ALA A 228 -2.33 5.80 -9.35
C ALA A 228 -1.29 5.91 -10.47
N TRP A 229 0.00 5.82 -10.16
CA TRP A 229 1.05 5.91 -11.17
C TRP A 229 1.10 4.67 -12.06
N PHE A 230 0.78 3.48 -11.56
CA PHE A 230 0.69 2.26 -12.37
C PHE A 230 -0.37 2.41 -13.46
N HIS A 231 -1.54 2.94 -13.11
CA HIS A 231 -2.59 3.28 -14.09
C HIS A 231 -2.12 4.37 -15.06
N LYS A 232 -1.64 5.52 -14.55
CA LYS A 232 -1.29 6.69 -15.37
C LYS A 232 -0.10 6.48 -16.30
N THR A 233 0.80 5.55 -15.99
CA THR A 233 1.97 5.21 -16.82
C THR A 233 1.69 4.06 -17.79
N GLY A 234 0.46 3.54 -17.84
CA GLY A 234 0.13 2.37 -18.65
C GLY A 234 0.90 1.12 -18.22
N SER A 235 1.04 0.92 -16.91
CA SER A 235 1.75 -0.22 -16.29
C SER A 235 3.27 -0.23 -16.54
N ASN A 236 3.88 0.92 -16.88
CA ASN A 236 5.32 1.04 -16.94
C ASN A 236 5.92 0.95 -15.54
N LEU A 237 6.39 -0.23 -15.16
CA LEU A 237 6.80 -0.58 -13.81
C LEU A 237 7.95 0.31 -13.30
N LYS A 238 8.97 0.56 -14.16
CA LYS A 238 10.10 1.43 -13.82
C LYS A 238 9.63 2.84 -13.46
N LEU A 239 8.90 3.46 -14.38
CA LEU A 239 8.42 4.84 -14.20
C LEU A 239 7.45 4.96 -13.03
N THR A 240 6.61 3.93 -12.81
CA THR A 240 5.72 3.84 -11.64
C THR A 240 6.51 3.87 -10.34
N MET A 241 7.54 3.02 -10.21
CA MET A 241 8.39 2.98 -9.02
C MET A 241 9.12 4.31 -8.78
N GLU A 242 9.70 4.90 -9.83
CA GLU A 242 10.44 6.17 -9.75
C GLU A 242 9.54 7.30 -9.26
N LYS A 243 8.34 7.45 -9.83
CA LYS A 243 7.37 8.48 -9.42
C LYS A 243 6.86 8.23 -8.00
N THR A 244 6.48 7.00 -7.67
CA THR A 244 5.97 6.63 -6.34
C THR A 244 7.01 6.90 -5.26
N MET A 245 8.24 6.39 -5.43
CA MET A 245 9.29 6.53 -4.42
C MET A 245 9.79 7.96 -4.30
N SER A 246 9.93 8.69 -5.41
CA SER A 246 10.33 10.10 -5.35
C SER A 246 9.28 10.97 -4.63
N THR A 247 8.00 10.72 -4.87
CA THR A 247 6.91 11.43 -4.16
C THR A 247 6.93 11.10 -2.67
N LEU A 248 6.97 9.80 -2.33
CA LEU A 248 6.97 9.34 -0.95
C LEU A 248 8.17 9.91 -0.18
N GLN A 249 9.38 9.81 -0.75
CA GLN A 249 10.61 10.29 -0.12
C GLN A 249 10.56 11.80 0.13
N ASN A 250 10.03 12.57 -0.81
CA ASN A 250 9.89 14.00 -0.65
C ASN A 250 8.95 14.37 0.51
N ILE A 251 7.79 13.70 0.60
CA ILE A 251 6.84 13.91 1.70
C ILE A 251 7.45 13.52 3.05
N VAL A 252 8.17 12.40 3.11
CA VAL A 252 8.86 11.93 4.32
C VAL A 252 9.95 12.92 4.75
N GLN A 253 10.77 13.40 3.81
CA GLN A 253 11.84 14.38 4.07
C GLN A 253 11.26 15.72 4.55
N ASP A 254 10.22 16.26 3.90
CA ASP A 254 9.57 17.51 4.33
C ASP A 254 8.96 17.36 5.73
N THR A 255 8.30 16.21 6.00
CA THR A 255 7.75 15.92 7.33
C THR A 255 8.85 15.87 8.39
N TYR A 256 9.95 15.18 8.10
CA TYR A 256 11.09 15.06 9.01
C TYR A 256 11.74 16.40 9.29
N GLN A 257 12.07 17.18 8.25
CA GLN A 257 12.70 18.50 8.38
C GLN A 257 11.82 19.43 9.21
N LYS A 258 10.51 19.44 8.97
CA LYS A 258 9.58 20.25 9.76
C LYS A 258 9.50 19.81 11.21
N ALA A 259 9.47 18.51 11.46
CA ALA A 259 9.47 17.96 12.81
C ALA A 259 10.76 18.31 13.58
N ARG A 260 11.92 18.20 12.92
CA ARG A 260 13.22 18.57 13.49
C ARG A 260 13.37 20.06 13.74
N ALA A 261 12.81 20.91 12.90
CA ALA A 261 12.78 22.36 13.14
C ALA A 261 12.04 22.73 14.45
N ILE A 262 10.99 21.94 14.79
CA ILE A 262 10.21 22.14 16.03
C ILE A 262 10.89 21.43 17.22
N GLN A 263 11.49 20.25 17.01
CA GLN A 263 12.05 19.36 18.02
C GLN A 263 13.50 18.95 17.65
N PRO A 264 14.50 19.85 17.79
CA PRO A 264 15.85 19.63 17.24
C PRO A 264 16.60 18.45 17.86
N GLN A 265 16.52 18.26 19.18
CA GLN A 265 17.38 17.33 19.92
C GLN A 265 16.68 16.15 20.58
N ASN A 266 15.34 16.20 20.75
CA ASN A 266 14.60 15.17 21.46
C ASN A 266 13.93 14.17 20.49
N LYS A 267 13.45 13.05 21.03
CA LYS A 267 12.64 12.11 20.28
C LYS A 267 11.41 12.82 19.71
N ILE A 268 11.20 12.70 18.41
CA ILE A 268 10.07 13.33 17.72
C ILE A 268 8.77 12.63 18.16
N PRO A 269 7.82 13.35 18.75
CA PRO A 269 6.54 12.77 19.16
C PRO A 269 5.66 12.44 17.94
N PRO A 270 4.69 11.48 18.04
CA PRO A 270 3.83 11.07 16.93
C PRO A 270 3.17 12.23 16.20
N LYS A 271 2.63 13.22 16.93
CA LYS A 271 1.94 14.39 16.35
C LYS A 271 2.78 15.25 15.40
N LEU A 272 4.10 15.17 15.47
CA LEU A 272 5.03 15.87 14.57
C LEU A 272 5.50 14.97 13.41
N LYS A 273 5.10 13.70 13.41
CA LYS A 273 5.43 12.71 12.38
C LYS A 273 4.26 12.39 11.45
N GLU A 274 3.15 13.11 11.58
CA GLU A 274 2.05 13.00 10.64
C GLU A 274 2.47 13.47 9.26
N LEU A 275 2.23 12.63 8.26
CA LEU A 275 2.64 12.90 6.87
C LEU A 275 2.02 14.21 6.37
N ARG A 276 2.84 15.08 5.81
CA ARG A 276 2.42 16.41 5.33
C ARG A 276 1.86 16.34 3.90
N LEU A 277 0.79 15.56 3.71
CA LEU A 277 0.23 15.29 2.37
C LEU A 277 -0.30 16.56 1.70
N VAL A 278 -1.10 17.35 2.42
CA VAL A 278 -1.73 18.56 1.88
C VAL A 278 -0.66 19.60 1.48
N GLN A 279 0.39 19.76 2.28
CA GLN A 279 1.48 20.70 2.03
C GLN A 279 2.36 20.27 0.84
N ASN A 280 2.33 18.99 0.51
CA ASN A 280 3.08 18.42 -0.61
C ASN A 280 2.19 18.05 -1.81
N LYS A 281 1.02 18.69 -1.94
CA LYS A 281 0.08 18.45 -3.06
C LYS A 281 0.76 18.52 -4.42
N ASP A 282 1.59 19.53 -4.64
CA ASP A 282 2.26 19.74 -5.92
C ASP A 282 3.22 18.60 -6.28
N PHE A 283 3.92 18.03 -5.29
CA PHE A 283 4.77 16.84 -5.49
C PHE A 283 3.97 15.56 -5.74
N ILE A 284 2.77 15.46 -5.17
CA ILE A 284 1.86 14.35 -5.46
C ILE A 284 1.38 14.45 -6.91
N GLU A 285 0.94 15.62 -7.32
CA GLU A 285 0.35 15.85 -8.64
C GLU A 285 1.39 15.79 -9.77
N ASN A 286 2.55 16.43 -9.55
CA ASN A 286 3.61 16.57 -10.55
C ASN A 286 4.98 16.17 -9.97
N PRO A 287 5.22 14.88 -9.68
CA PRO A 287 6.45 14.45 -9.04
C PRO A 287 7.66 14.65 -9.94
N MET A 288 8.66 15.35 -9.42
CA MET A 288 10.01 15.35 -9.98
C MET A 288 10.66 14.01 -9.59
N ILE A 289 11.16 13.27 -10.57
CA ILE A 289 11.89 12.03 -10.34
C ILE A 289 13.28 12.39 -9.80
N THR A 290 13.49 12.12 -8.51
CA THR A 290 14.77 12.35 -7.82
C THR A 290 15.50 11.05 -7.50
N ILE A 291 14.80 9.93 -7.61
CA ILE A 291 15.30 8.59 -7.34
C ILE A 291 14.98 7.71 -8.55
N THR A 292 16.00 7.08 -9.12
CA THR A 292 15.86 6.26 -10.33
C THR A 292 15.92 4.77 -10.02
N ALA A 293 15.15 3.98 -10.75
CA ALA A 293 15.15 2.54 -10.64
C ALA A 293 16.12 1.90 -11.66
N GLU A 294 16.83 0.89 -11.20
CA GLU A 294 17.76 0.09 -12.01
C GLU A 294 17.16 -1.28 -12.30
N GLU A 295 17.26 -1.74 -13.55
CA GLU A 295 16.82 -3.08 -13.91
C GLU A 295 17.81 -4.13 -13.37
N ILE A 296 17.28 -5.11 -12.66
CA ILE A 296 18.05 -6.27 -12.21
C ILE A 296 18.02 -7.31 -13.33
N ARG A 297 19.11 -7.39 -14.08
CA ARG A 297 19.27 -8.40 -15.13
C ARG A 297 19.63 -9.75 -14.51
N LYS A 298 18.62 -10.53 -14.10
CA LYS A 298 18.76 -11.96 -13.89
C LYS A 298 17.64 -12.65 -14.68
N LYS A 299 17.99 -13.67 -15.47
CA LYS A 299 17.00 -14.54 -16.11
C LYS A 299 16.10 -15.10 -15.00
N MET A 300 14.88 -14.61 -14.92
CA MET A 300 13.81 -15.23 -14.12
C MET A 300 13.19 -16.42 -14.87
N VAL A 301 13.97 -17.01 -15.77
CA VAL A 301 13.57 -18.16 -16.60
C VAL A 301 14.63 -19.24 -16.40
N ASP A 302 14.28 -20.21 -15.62
CA ASP A 302 14.42 -21.65 -15.92
C ASP A 302 13.48 -22.45 -15.03
#